data_04996d212cea30a4312ff619e87f37e7
#
_entry.id   04996d212cea30a4312ff619e87f37e7
#
_cell.length_a   1.000
_cell.length_b   1.000
_cell.length_c   1.000
_cell.angle_alpha   90.00
_cell.angle_beta   90.00
_cell.angle_gamma   90.00
#
_symmetry.space_group_name_H-M   'P 1'
#
loop_
_entity.id
_entity.type
_entity.pdbx_description
1 polymer ?
#
loop_
_entity_poly.entity_id
_entity_poly.type
_entity_poly.pdbx_seq_one_letter_code
_entity_poly.pdbx_strand_id
1 'polypeptide(L)'
;MGCVPQERLMDIFRNDVLAGKNILVTGGGGGLGKEIATALSAKHAKVHICGRRQAMLDETAAAISETTGHKVHAHACDVRDADAVDAMIEGIWQDQPLTGLINNAAANFISPTKDLSARGFRAITSTVMDGSFHATLSCGKRWIEQGLKGSVVSNLVTWVWTGSAFVVPSAMAKTALHAMTMSLASEWGPYGIRLNATAPGPFPTPEAWEKLNPLPDTQSSATNCDTIPMRRFGQMPELTNLITFLLSDGCDFLTGQTIAVDGGQHLAAPSTFADLTNLTPDQWQAARDAIEASTAKSKAAQKQG
;
A
#
# COMPACT_ATOMS: atom_id res chain seq x y z
N MET A 1 28.20 -0.28 3.17
CA MET A 1 27.81 0.73 4.16
C MET A 1 26.52 0.25 4.81
N GLY A 2 26.52 -0.02 6.12
CA GLY A 2 25.35 -0.53 6.82
C GLY A 2 24.22 0.50 6.85
N CYS A 3 22.97 0.05 6.74
CA CYS A 3 21.80 0.90 6.99
C CYS A 3 21.97 1.63 8.33
N VAL A 4 21.74 2.95 8.32
CA VAL A 4 21.82 3.80 9.51
C VAL A 4 20.88 3.25 10.59
N PRO A 5 21.27 3.24 11.89
CA PRO A 5 20.39 2.80 12.99
C PRO A 5 19.11 3.64 13.04
N GLN A 6 17.99 2.95 13.21
CA GLN A 6 16.68 3.57 13.21
C GLN A 6 16.44 4.37 14.50
N GLU A 7 16.31 5.69 14.37
CA GLU A 7 15.68 6.49 15.40
C GLU A 7 14.20 6.10 15.52
N ARG A 8 13.72 6.03 16.75
CA ARG A 8 12.33 5.65 17.06
C ARG A 8 11.39 6.67 16.44
N LEU A 9 10.61 6.26 15.44
CA LEU A 9 9.58 7.11 14.84
C LEU A 9 8.58 7.52 15.92
N MET A 10 8.42 8.82 16.11
CA MET A 10 7.43 9.37 17.04
C MET A 10 6.03 9.14 16.47
N ASP A 11 5.11 8.73 17.34
CA ASP A 11 3.69 8.73 17.03
C ASP A 11 3.20 10.18 16.90
N ILE A 12 2.76 10.54 15.69
CA ILE A 12 2.35 11.91 15.37
C ILE A 12 0.87 12.18 15.62
N PHE A 13 0.10 11.16 16.03
CA PHE A 13 -1.33 11.28 16.26
C PHE A 13 -1.69 11.14 17.74
N ARG A 14 -2.80 11.74 18.11
CA ARG A 14 -3.46 11.42 19.39
C ARG A 14 -3.78 9.93 19.44
N ASN A 15 -3.73 9.34 20.62
CA ASN A 15 -4.01 7.91 20.80
C ASN A 15 -5.44 7.52 20.40
N ASP A 16 -6.39 8.44 20.50
CA ASP A 16 -7.81 8.25 20.24
C ASP A 16 -8.28 8.84 18.89
N VAL A 17 -7.38 9.10 17.95
CA VAL A 17 -7.72 9.78 16.68
C VAL A 17 -8.73 9.00 15.82
N LEU A 18 -8.86 7.69 16.04
CA LEU A 18 -9.83 6.83 15.36
C LEU A 18 -10.95 6.34 16.31
N ALA A 19 -11.12 6.96 17.46
CA ALA A 19 -12.22 6.61 18.36
C ALA A 19 -13.58 6.76 17.64
N GLY A 20 -14.44 5.76 17.80
CA GLY A 20 -15.74 5.70 17.11
C GLY A 20 -15.69 5.19 15.67
N LYS A 21 -14.49 4.99 15.09
CA LYS A 21 -14.35 4.34 13.77
C LYS A 21 -14.50 2.83 13.90
N ASN A 22 -15.24 2.22 12.98
CA ASN A 22 -15.40 0.79 12.81
C ASN A 22 -14.81 0.38 11.45
N ILE A 23 -13.72 -0.38 11.43
CA ILE A 23 -12.87 -0.54 10.25
C ILE A 23 -12.64 -2.02 9.95
N LEU A 24 -12.88 -2.41 8.70
CA LEU A 24 -12.55 -3.74 8.18
C LEU A 24 -11.20 -3.71 7.43
N VAL A 25 -10.31 -4.63 7.79
CA VAL A 25 -9.01 -4.85 7.11
C VAL A 25 -9.04 -6.21 6.42
N THR A 26 -9.09 -6.22 5.09
CA THR A 26 -8.99 -7.48 4.32
C THR A 26 -7.55 -7.98 4.30
N GLY A 27 -7.37 -9.30 4.44
CA GLY A 27 -6.01 -9.89 4.57
C GLY A 27 -5.30 -9.48 5.88
N GLY A 28 -6.06 -9.22 6.94
CA GLY A 28 -5.53 -8.73 8.22
C GLY A 28 -4.83 -9.79 9.09
N GLY A 29 -4.79 -11.05 8.67
CA GLY A 29 -4.19 -12.15 9.46
C GLY A 29 -2.67 -12.23 9.42
N GLY A 30 -1.94 -11.37 8.69
CA GLY A 30 -0.48 -11.39 8.62
C GLY A 30 0.09 -10.25 7.80
N GLY A 31 1.43 -10.17 7.73
CA GLY A 31 2.16 -9.17 6.94
C GLY A 31 1.69 -7.75 7.20
N LEU A 32 1.61 -6.93 6.14
CA LEU A 32 1.16 -5.53 6.25
C LEU A 32 -0.24 -5.38 6.84
N GLY A 33 -1.14 -6.35 6.57
CA GLY A 33 -2.51 -6.29 7.09
C GLY A 33 -2.58 -6.39 8.62
N LYS A 34 -1.75 -7.24 9.23
CA LYS A 34 -1.61 -7.34 10.68
C LYS A 34 -1.06 -6.03 11.27
N GLU A 35 -0.01 -5.48 10.68
CA GLU A 35 0.60 -4.22 11.13
C GLU A 35 -0.38 -3.04 11.04
N ILE A 36 -1.13 -2.96 9.93
CA ILE A 36 -2.20 -1.96 9.76
C ILE A 36 -3.27 -2.14 10.83
N ALA A 37 -3.79 -3.36 11.03
CA ALA A 37 -4.82 -3.64 12.02
C ALA A 37 -4.35 -3.29 13.45
N THR A 38 -3.08 -3.59 13.78
CA THR A 38 -2.46 -3.24 15.06
C THR A 38 -2.43 -1.72 15.26
N ALA A 39 -1.96 -0.98 14.26
CA ALA A 39 -1.88 0.47 14.34
C ALA A 39 -3.26 1.13 14.49
N LEU A 40 -4.26 0.66 13.73
CA LEU A 40 -5.63 1.19 13.84
C LEU A 40 -6.27 0.89 15.20
N SER A 41 -6.06 -0.33 15.72
CA SER A 41 -6.53 -0.73 17.06
C SER A 41 -5.87 0.12 18.16
N ALA A 42 -4.55 0.36 18.07
CA ALA A 42 -3.83 1.23 18.99
C ALA A 42 -4.29 2.70 18.95
N LYS A 43 -5.04 3.11 17.92
CA LYS A 43 -5.67 4.42 17.76
C LYS A 43 -7.16 4.43 18.11
N HIS A 44 -7.60 3.41 18.87
CA HIS A 44 -8.96 3.24 19.38
C HIS A 44 -10.04 3.00 18.31
N ALA A 45 -9.65 2.54 17.10
CA ALA A 45 -10.63 2.01 16.17
C ALA A 45 -11.15 0.64 16.64
N LYS A 46 -12.43 0.37 16.42
CA LYS A 46 -12.96 -0.99 16.42
C LYS A 46 -12.50 -1.66 15.13
N VAL A 47 -11.71 -2.73 15.24
CA VAL A 47 -11.08 -3.36 14.09
C VAL A 47 -11.63 -4.76 13.84
N HIS A 48 -12.01 -5.00 12.59
CA HIS A 48 -12.32 -6.30 12.04
C HIS A 48 -11.24 -6.72 11.05
N ILE A 49 -10.76 -7.95 11.16
CA ILE A 49 -9.81 -8.54 10.21
C ILE A 49 -10.47 -9.72 9.50
N CYS A 50 -10.26 -9.86 8.20
CA CYS A 50 -10.74 -11.03 7.48
C CYS A 50 -9.67 -11.71 6.63
N GLY A 51 -9.90 -12.99 6.35
CA GLY A 51 -9.05 -13.84 5.54
C GLY A 51 -9.56 -15.29 5.53
N ARG A 52 -8.85 -16.19 4.86
CA ARG A 52 -9.35 -17.56 4.64
C ARG A 52 -9.13 -18.52 5.82
N ARG A 53 -8.16 -18.25 6.69
CA ARG A 53 -7.68 -19.18 7.74
C ARG A 53 -8.13 -18.70 9.10
N GLN A 54 -9.23 -19.25 9.63
CA GLN A 54 -9.81 -18.83 10.91
C GLN A 54 -8.80 -18.90 12.06
N ALA A 55 -8.09 -20.01 12.24
CA ALA A 55 -7.14 -20.16 13.34
C ALA A 55 -6.04 -19.07 13.36
N MET A 56 -5.48 -18.74 12.17
CA MET A 56 -4.49 -17.67 12.05
C MET A 56 -5.10 -16.29 12.35
N LEU A 57 -6.34 -16.06 11.96
CA LEU A 57 -7.03 -14.82 12.25
C LEU A 57 -7.31 -14.67 13.75
N ASP A 58 -7.71 -15.75 14.42
CA ASP A 58 -7.97 -15.77 15.87
C ASP A 58 -6.69 -15.50 16.66
N GLU A 59 -5.57 -16.16 16.29
CA GLU A 59 -4.26 -15.90 16.88
C GLU A 59 -3.83 -14.45 16.69
N THR A 60 -4.00 -13.91 15.47
CA THR A 60 -3.63 -12.52 15.15
C THR A 60 -4.52 -11.54 15.92
N ALA A 61 -5.83 -11.75 15.96
CA ALA A 61 -6.77 -10.91 16.68
C ALA A 61 -6.48 -10.91 18.18
N ALA A 62 -6.17 -12.08 18.77
CA ALA A 62 -5.77 -12.19 20.17
C ALA A 62 -4.48 -11.41 20.47
N ALA A 63 -3.44 -11.59 19.65
CA ALA A 63 -2.15 -10.90 19.82
C ALA A 63 -2.29 -9.37 19.69
N ILE A 64 -3.08 -8.88 18.74
CA ILE A 64 -3.35 -7.44 18.59
C ILE A 64 -4.14 -6.94 19.80
N SER A 65 -5.17 -7.68 20.24
CA SER A 65 -6.00 -7.28 21.38
C SER A 65 -5.20 -7.19 22.68
N GLU A 66 -4.29 -8.13 22.88
CA GLU A 66 -3.36 -8.12 24.03
C GLU A 66 -2.42 -6.91 23.99
N THR A 67 -1.83 -6.63 22.80
CA THR A 67 -0.86 -5.54 22.63
C THR A 67 -1.50 -4.16 22.77
N THR A 68 -2.73 -3.99 22.25
CA THR A 68 -3.38 -2.66 22.18
C THR A 68 -4.37 -2.40 23.30
N GLY A 69 -4.81 -3.44 24.01
CA GLY A 69 -5.89 -3.36 25.01
C GLY A 69 -7.30 -3.26 24.40
N HIS A 70 -7.43 -3.34 23.06
CA HIS A 70 -8.71 -3.22 22.36
C HIS A 70 -9.03 -4.49 21.59
N LYS A 71 -10.27 -4.97 21.72
CA LYS A 71 -10.72 -6.20 21.05
C LYS A 71 -10.71 -6.06 19.53
N VAL A 72 -10.04 -7.01 18.85
CA VAL A 72 -10.07 -7.17 17.40
C VAL A 72 -10.95 -8.37 17.05
N HIS A 73 -11.77 -8.23 16.00
CA HIS A 73 -12.72 -9.23 15.56
C HIS A 73 -12.21 -9.96 14.31
N ALA A 74 -12.24 -11.29 14.33
CA ALA A 74 -11.75 -12.15 13.26
C ALA A 74 -12.90 -12.76 12.47
N HIS A 75 -12.82 -12.73 11.13
CA HIS A 75 -13.84 -13.26 10.24
C HIS A 75 -13.21 -14.14 9.16
N ALA A 76 -13.54 -15.44 9.12
CA ALA A 76 -13.17 -16.28 7.99
C ALA A 76 -13.98 -15.88 6.76
N CYS A 77 -13.30 -15.40 5.73
CA CYS A 77 -13.92 -15.03 4.47
C CYS A 77 -12.90 -15.13 3.33
N ASP A 78 -13.32 -15.73 2.23
CA ASP A 78 -12.58 -15.64 0.97
C ASP A 78 -13.09 -14.44 0.18
N VAL A 79 -12.27 -13.41 0.05
CA VAL A 79 -12.65 -12.17 -0.65
C VAL A 79 -13.02 -12.38 -2.13
N ARG A 80 -12.66 -13.54 -2.71
CA ARG A 80 -13.01 -13.89 -4.08
C ARG A 80 -14.48 -14.28 -4.26
N ASP A 81 -15.14 -14.62 -3.17
CA ASP A 81 -16.55 -14.96 -3.12
C ASP A 81 -17.36 -13.73 -2.71
N ALA A 82 -18.09 -13.17 -3.68
CA ALA A 82 -18.86 -11.94 -3.49
C ALA A 82 -19.98 -12.11 -2.44
N ASP A 83 -20.65 -13.27 -2.44
CA ASP A 83 -21.74 -13.55 -1.52
C ASP A 83 -21.22 -13.73 -0.09
N ALA A 84 -20.08 -14.41 0.07
CA ALA A 84 -19.43 -14.56 1.38
C ALA A 84 -18.95 -13.21 1.93
N VAL A 85 -18.42 -12.33 1.08
CA VAL A 85 -18.02 -10.96 1.46
C VAL A 85 -19.23 -10.15 1.89
N ASP A 86 -20.32 -10.21 1.13
CA ASP A 86 -21.54 -9.46 1.47
C ASP A 86 -22.16 -9.94 2.77
N ALA A 87 -22.25 -11.26 2.98
CA ALA A 87 -22.77 -11.86 4.23
C ALA A 87 -21.90 -11.50 5.45
N MET A 88 -20.56 -11.52 5.30
CA MET A 88 -19.64 -11.10 6.37
C MET A 88 -19.86 -9.63 6.74
N ILE A 89 -19.92 -8.74 5.74
CA ILE A 89 -20.12 -7.29 5.96
C ILE A 89 -21.48 -7.05 6.58
N GLU A 90 -22.54 -7.74 6.13
CA GLU A 90 -23.87 -7.67 6.73
C GLU A 90 -23.85 -8.05 8.21
N GLY A 91 -23.17 -9.14 8.57
CA GLY A 91 -23.03 -9.55 9.97
C GLY A 91 -22.31 -8.50 10.84
N ILE A 92 -21.28 -7.84 10.29
CA ILE A 92 -20.61 -6.73 10.99
C ILE A 92 -21.55 -5.53 11.13
N TRP A 93 -22.31 -5.24 10.08
CA TRP A 93 -23.21 -4.09 10.02
C TRP A 93 -24.36 -4.15 11.04
N GLN A 94 -24.85 -5.37 11.34
CA GLN A 94 -25.90 -5.60 12.35
C GLN A 94 -25.49 -5.17 13.77
N ASP A 95 -24.18 -5.24 14.08
CA ASP A 95 -23.64 -4.77 15.35
C ASP A 95 -23.36 -3.25 15.29
N GLN A 96 -22.60 -2.81 14.28
CA GLN A 96 -22.28 -1.40 14.05
C GLN A 96 -21.87 -1.18 12.60
N PRO A 97 -22.41 -0.16 11.92
CA PRO A 97 -21.98 0.21 10.57
C PRO A 97 -20.47 0.41 10.47
N LEU A 98 -19.87 -0.14 9.41
CA LEU A 98 -18.47 0.19 9.10
C LEU A 98 -18.34 1.66 8.71
N THR A 99 -17.28 2.29 9.17
CA THR A 99 -16.90 3.66 8.79
C THR A 99 -15.66 3.68 7.90
N GLY A 100 -14.95 2.55 7.81
CA GLY A 100 -13.75 2.41 7.01
C GLY A 100 -13.52 1.00 6.48
N LEU A 101 -12.87 0.94 5.32
CA LEU A 101 -12.44 -0.30 4.67
C LEU A 101 -10.99 -0.18 4.22
N ILE A 102 -10.18 -1.19 4.56
CA ILE A 102 -8.82 -1.36 4.03
C ILE A 102 -8.82 -2.54 3.06
N ASN A 103 -8.64 -2.24 1.76
CA ASN A 103 -8.37 -3.24 0.75
C ASN A 103 -6.88 -3.61 0.75
N ASN A 104 -6.53 -4.64 1.52
CA ASN A 104 -5.15 -5.09 1.66
C ASN A 104 -4.96 -6.57 1.26
N ALA A 105 -6.03 -7.37 1.19
CA ALA A 105 -5.92 -8.76 0.75
C ALA A 105 -5.19 -8.86 -0.59
N ALA A 106 -4.12 -9.64 -0.63
CA ALA A 106 -3.26 -9.78 -1.80
C ALA A 106 -2.74 -11.20 -1.97
N ALA A 107 -2.37 -11.50 -3.20
CA ALA A 107 -1.59 -12.67 -3.60
C ALA A 107 -0.55 -12.20 -4.62
N ASN A 108 0.65 -12.74 -4.54
CA ASN A 108 1.69 -12.48 -5.53
C ASN A 108 2.67 -13.65 -5.58
N PHE A 109 3.29 -13.85 -6.73
CA PHE A 109 4.45 -14.70 -6.96
C PHE A 109 5.24 -14.16 -8.15
N ILE A 110 6.53 -14.44 -8.17
CA ILE A 110 7.43 -14.07 -9.26
C ILE A 110 7.43 -15.18 -10.31
N SER A 111 7.15 -14.82 -11.58
CA SER A 111 7.19 -15.76 -12.71
C SER A 111 7.46 -15.02 -14.02
N PRO A 112 8.27 -15.59 -14.94
CA PRO A 112 8.28 -15.12 -16.31
C PRO A 112 6.87 -15.21 -16.90
N THR A 113 6.40 -14.14 -17.51
CA THR A 113 5.00 -14.08 -18.01
C THR A 113 4.70 -15.14 -19.05
N LYS A 114 5.70 -15.53 -19.87
CA LYS A 114 5.56 -16.59 -20.87
C LYS A 114 5.23 -17.98 -20.26
N ASP A 115 5.58 -18.19 -19.00
CA ASP A 115 5.40 -19.45 -18.28
C ASP A 115 4.16 -19.42 -17.34
N LEU A 116 3.45 -18.29 -17.34
CA LEU A 116 2.29 -18.09 -16.48
C LEU A 116 1.07 -18.84 -17.02
N SER A 117 0.44 -19.67 -16.18
CA SER A 117 -0.84 -20.29 -16.51
C SER A 117 -2.03 -19.34 -16.29
N ALA A 118 -3.11 -19.54 -17.04
CA ALA A 118 -4.37 -18.81 -16.82
C ALA A 118 -4.90 -18.97 -15.37
N ARG A 119 -4.69 -20.14 -14.75
CA ARG A 119 -5.05 -20.39 -13.35
C ARG A 119 -4.20 -19.53 -12.39
N GLY A 120 -2.89 -19.44 -12.63
CA GLY A 120 -1.99 -18.58 -11.84
C GLY A 120 -2.36 -17.11 -11.96
N PHE A 121 -2.65 -16.65 -13.18
CA PHE A 121 -3.15 -15.29 -13.41
C PHE A 121 -4.43 -15.01 -12.59
N ARG A 122 -5.44 -15.88 -12.71
CA ARG A 122 -6.70 -15.72 -11.98
C ARG A 122 -6.54 -15.78 -10.46
N ALA A 123 -5.63 -16.59 -9.94
CA ALA A 123 -5.40 -16.68 -8.50
C ALA A 123 -4.97 -15.34 -7.89
N ILE A 124 -4.24 -14.51 -8.64
CA ILE A 124 -3.83 -13.17 -8.21
C ILE A 124 -4.95 -12.17 -8.47
N THR A 125 -5.47 -12.09 -9.70
CA THR A 125 -6.44 -11.06 -10.07
C THR A 125 -7.74 -11.18 -9.30
N SER A 126 -8.26 -12.41 -9.09
CA SER A 126 -9.48 -12.61 -8.31
C SER A 126 -9.31 -12.23 -6.83
N THR A 127 -8.12 -12.43 -6.26
CA THR A 127 -7.88 -12.01 -4.87
C THR A 127 -7.72 -10.50 -4.75
N VAL A 128 -6.92 -9.90 -5.62
CA VAL A 128 -6.54 -8.49 -5.51
C VAL A 128 -7.61 -7.58 -6.10
N MET A 129 -8.01 -7.82 -7.34
CA MET A 129 -8.97 -6.97 -8.06
C MET A 129 -10.40 -7.27 -7.64
N ASP A 130 -10.88 -8.49 -7.89
CA ASP A 130 -12.28 -8.84 -7.63
C ASP A 130 -12.60 -8.75 -6.14
N GLY A 131 -11.72 -9.28 -5.26
CA GLY A 131 -11.93 -9.23 -3.82
C GLY A 131 -12.01 -7.82 -3.24
N SER A 132 -11.17 -6.90 -3.73
CA SER A 132 -11.26 -5.50 -3.31
C SER A 132 -12.51 -4.81 -3.85
N PHE A 133 -12.91 -5.15 -5.06
CA PHE A 133 -14.16 -4.63 -5.64
C PHE A 133 -15.38 -5.13 -4.85
N HIS A 134 -15.46 -6.43 -4.52
CA HIS A 134 -16.56 -7.00 -3.74
C HIS A 134 -16.71 -6.29 -2.40
N ALA A 135 -15.62 -6.14 -1.64
CA ALA A 135 -15.65 -5.48 -0.33
C ALA A 135 -16.04 -3.99 -0.45
N THR A 136 -15.47 -3.29 -1.44
CA THR A 136 -15.78 -1.88 -1.67
C THR A 136 -17.24 -1.67 -2.07
N LEU A 137 -17.75 -2.50 -2.98
CA LEU A 137 -19.14 -2.43 -3.44
C LEU A 137 -20.13 -2.72 -2.30
N SER A 138 -19.87 -3.75 -1.51
CA SER A 138 -20.73 -4.14 -0.39
C SER A 138 -20.81 -3.05 0.69
N CYS A 139 -19.68 -2.44 1.06
CA CYS A 139 -19.66 -1.29 1.97
C CYS A 139 -20.35 -0.07 1.35
N GLY A 140 -20.00 0.27 0.10
CA GLY A 140 -20.49 1.46 -0.58
C GLY A 140 -22.00 1.49 -0.75
N LYS A 141 -22.62 0.37 -1.14
CA LYS A 141 -24.08 0.24 -1.21
C LYS A 141 -24.74 0.60 0.12
N ARG A 142 -24.26 0.02 1.22
CA ARG A 142 -24.83 0.25 2.56
C ARG A 142 -24.63 1.68 3.04
N TRP A 143 -23.48 2.29 2.78
CA TRP A 143 -23.25 3.71 3.09
C TRP A 143 -24.21 4.61 2.33
N ILE A 144 -24.38 4.39 1.01
CA ILE A 144 -25.27 5.19 0.15
C ILE A 144 -26.74 5.02 0.58
N GLU A 145 -27.20 3.77 0.75
CA GLU A 145 -28.59 3.46 1.12
C GLU A 145 -28.98 4.02 2.49
N GLN A 146 -28.02 4.10 3.42
CA GLN A 146 -28.27 4.58 4.78
C GLN A 146 -27.85 6.05 4.99
N GLY A 147 -27.37 6.73 3.96
CA GLY A 147 -26.90 8.12 4.08
C GLY A 147 -25.68 8.29 4.99
N LEU A 148 -24.84 7.24 5.10
CA LEU A 148 -23.66 7.24 5.94
C LEU A 148 -22.39 7.62 5.15
N LYS A 149 -21.45 8.25 5.82
CA LYS A 149 -20.10 8.50 5.27
C LYS A 149 -19.23 7.26 5.40
N GLY A 150 -18.25 7.11 4.49
CA GLY A 150 -17.27 6.03 4.53
C GLY A 150 -15.90 6.46 4.03
N SER A 151 -14.86 5.75 4.44
CA SER A 151 -13.50 5.94 3.92
C SER A 151 -12.90 4.60 3.50
N VAL A 152 -12.51 4.49 2.23
CA VAL A 152 -11.81 3.32 1.68
C VAL A 152 -10.36 3.67 1.45
N VAL A 153 -9.45 2.83 1.95
CA VAL A 153 -8.02 2.92 1.62
C VAL A 153 -7.58 1.61 0.98
N SER A 154 -7.10 1.68 -0.27
CA SER A 154 -6.55 0.53 -0.99
C SER A 154 -5.04 0.49 -0.86
N ASN A 155 -4.48 -0.62 -0.35
CA ASN A 155 -3.04 -0.82 -0.28
C ASN A 155 -2.55 -1.36 -1.63
N LEU A 156 -1.97 -0.48 -2.45
CA LEU A 156 -1.45 -0.78 -3.79
C LEU A 156 0.04 -1.12 -3.77
N VAL A 157 0.75 -0.63 -4.76
CA VAL A 157 2.21 -0.70 -4.94
C VAL A 157 2.61 0.31 -6.01
N THR A 158 3.85 0.77 -6.01
CA THR A 158 4.34 1.78 -6.97
C THR A 158 4.32 1.31 -8.44
N TRP A 159 4.19 0.01 -8.67
CA TRP A 159 4.06 -0.57 -10.03
C TRP A 159 2.81 -0.12 -10.80
N VAL A 160 1.86 0.52 -10.14
CA VAL A 160 0.69 1.13 -10.79
C VAL A 160 1.08 2.25 -11.76
N TRP A 161 2.27 2.83 -11.59
CA TRP A 161 2.81 3.87 -12.48
C TRP A 161 3.92 3.36 -13.39
N THR A 162 4.74 2.42 -12.91
CA THR A 162 5.97 1.99 -13.61
C THR A 162 5.84 0.65 -14.31
N GLY A 163 4.81 -0.15 -13.98
CA GLY A 163 4.84 -1.57 -14.26
C GLY A 163 5.91 -2.28 -13.41
N SER A 164 5.99 -3.60 -13.52
CA SER A 164 7.10 -4.39 -12.96
C SER A 164 7.21 -5.72 -13.70
N ALA A 165 8.44 -6.09 -14.07
CA ALA A 165 8.73 -7.39 -14.67
C ALA A 165 8.44 -8.53 -13.67
N PHE A 166 8.07 -9.69 -14.18
CA PHE A 166 7.85 -10.96 -13.48
C PHE A 166 6.70 -11.00 -12.46
N VAL A 167 5.97 -9.90 -12.28
CA VAL A 167 4.79 -9.78 -11.39
C VAL A 167 3.58 -9.16 -12.12
N VAL A 168 3.49 -9.39 -13.42
CA VAL A 168 2.48 -8.77 -14.30
C VAL A 168 1.05 -8.90 -13.78
N PRO A 169 0.56 -10.05 -13.30
CA PRO A 169 -0.81 -10.15 -12.78
C PRO A 169 -1.08 -9.24 -11.58
N SER A 170 -0.09 -9.10 -10.69
CA SER A 170 -0.19 -8.22 -9.52
C SER A 170 -0.17 -6.75 -9.93
N ALA A 171 0.72 -6.36 -10.85
CA ALA A 171 0.79 -5.00 -11.38
C ALA A 171 -0.54 -4.62 -12.05
N MET A 172 -1.09 -5.48 -12.91
CA MET A 172 -2.40 -5.28 -13.56
C MET A 172 -3.53 -5.12 -12.54
N ALA A 173 -3.63 -6.02 -11.56
CA ALA A 173 -4.68 -5.99 -10.55
C ALA A 173 -4.61 -4.74 -9.66
N LYS A 174 -3.41 -4.33 -9.25
CA LYS A 174 -3.21 -3.11 -8.46
C LYS A 174 -3.49 -1.84 -9.28
N THR A 175 -3.17 -1.84 -10.59
CA THR A 175 -3.54 -0.73 -11.49
C THR A 175 -5.06 -0.64 -11.68
N ALA A 176 -5.77 -1.76 -11.72
CA ALA A 176 -7.23 -1.75 -11.71
C ALA A 176 -7.81 -1.09 -10.44
N LEU A 177 -7.22 -1.36 -9.27
CA LEU A 177 -7.63 -0.68 -8.02
C LEU A 177 -7.25 0.81 -7.99
N HIS A 178 -6.15 1.20 -8.63
CA HIS A 178 -5.82 2.61 -8.82
C HIS A 178 -6.93 3.32 -9.63
N ALA A 179 -7.36 2.73 -10.74
CA ALA A 179 -8.47 3.23 -11.55
C ALA A 179 -9.79 3.24 -10.76
N MET A 180 -10.11 2.17 -10.01
CA MET A 180 -11.29 2.11 -9.13
C MET A 180 -11.29 3.24 -8.10
N THR A 181 -10.13 3.52 -7.48
CA THR A 181 -9.99 4.60 -6.49
C THR A 181 -10.40 5.94 -7.07
N MET A 182 -9.92 6.29 -8.25
CA MET A 182 -10.26 7.57 -8.92
C MET A 182 -11.72 7.62 -9.36
N SER A 183 -12.21 6.53 -9.97
CA SER A 183 -13.56 6.46 -10.52
C SER A 183 -14.62 6.57 -9.44
N LEU A 184 -14.50 5.76 -8.37
CA LEU A 184 -15.46 5.77 -7.27
C LEU A 184 -15.32 7.01 -6.37
N ALA A 185 -14.14 7.61 -6.27
CA ALA A 185 -14.00 8.90 -5.59
C ALA A 185 -14.83 10.01 -6.25
N SER A 186 -14.88 10.00 -7.58
CA SER A 186 -15.71 10.93 -8.35
C SER A 186 -17.20 10.59 -8.25
N GLU A 187 -17.55 9.31 -8.37
CA GLU A 187 -18.95 8.85 -8.37
C GLU A 187 -19.59 8.94 -6.99
N TRP A 188 -18.85 8.58 -5.93
CA TRP A 188 -19.38 8.47 -4.57
C TRP A 188 -19.06 9.68 -3.67
N GLY A 189 -18.27 10.63 -4.16
CA GLY A 189 -18.00 11.89 -3.46
C GLY A 189 -19.26 12.64 -3.01
N PRO A 190 -20.32 12.74 -3.82
CA PRO A 190 -21.59 13.38 -3.40
C PRO A 190 -22.26 12.72 -2.18
N TYR A 191 -21.97 11.45 -1.90
CA TYR A 191 -22.48 10.74 -0.71
C TYR A 191 -21.57 10.87 0.52
N GLY A 192 -20.46 11.63 0.41
CA GLY A 192 -19.49 11.78 1.49
C GLY A 192 -18.60 10.54 1.68
N ILE A 193 -18.47 9.69 0.66
CA ILE A 193 -17.60 8.52 0.66
C ILE A 193 -16.27 8.90 0.00
N ARG A 194 -15.17 8.69 0.74
CA ARG A 194 -13.81 8.98 0.25
C ARG A 194 -13.10 7.69 -0.13
N LEU A 195 -12.41 7.68 -1.25
CA LEU A 195 -11.56 6.58 -1.66
C LEU A 195 -10.16 7.10 -1.94
N ASN A 196 -9.17 6.55 -1.25
CA ASN A 196 -7.77 6.83 -1.46
C ASN A 196 -6.97 5.53 -1.50
N ALA A 197 -5.71 5.63 -1.89
CA ALA A 197 -4.82 4.49 -1.92
C ALA A 197 -3.42 4.86 -1.42
N THR A 198 -2.74 3.90 -0.84
CA THR A 198 -1.30 3.96 -0.57
C THR A 198 -0.56 3.10 -1.58
N ALA A 199 0.59 3.56 -2.05
CA ALA A 199 1.49 2.79 -2.90
C ALA A 199 2.83 2.62 -2.18
N PRO A 200 2.95 1.60 -1.30
CA PRO A 200 4.18 1.34 -0.59
C PRO A 200 5.28 0.84 -1.52
N GLY A 201 6.50 1.26 -1.24
CA GLY A 201 7.72 0.62 -1.70
C GLY A 201 8.09 -0.61 -0.85
N PRO A 202 9.38 -0.91 -0.68
CA PRO A 202 9.81 -2.04 0.13
C PRO A 202 9.62 -1.78 1.64
N PHE A 203 8.67 -2.49 2.23
CA PHE A 203 8.46 -2.61 3.67
C PHE A 203 8.75 -4.05 4.07
N PRO A 204 9.92 -4.34 4.68
CA PRO A 204 10.31 -5.70 5.03
C PRO A 204 9.35 -6.33 6.02
N THR A 205 8.70 -7.43 5.62
CA THR A 205 8.07 -8.39 6.52
C THR A 205 8.68 -9.76 6.27
N PRO A 206 8.84 -10.62 7.29
CA PRO A 206 9.45 -11.94 7.09
C PRO A 206 8.81 -12.73 5.93
N GLU A 207 7.47 -12.74 5.87
CA GLU A 207 6.73 -13.48 4.86
C GLU A 207 6.84 -12.88 3.45
N ALA A 208 7.04 -11.56 3.33
CA ALA A 208 7.21 -10.90 2.04
C ALA A 208 8.61 -11.12 1.48
N TRP A 209 9.64 -11.07 2.32
CA TRP A 209 11.02 -11.31 1.91
C TRP A 209 11.23 -12.70 1.34
N GLU A 210 10.71 -13.74 2.00
CA GLU A 210 10.82 -15.12 1.54
C GLU A 210 10.24 -15.32 0.14
N LYS A 211 9.13 -14.66 -0.18
CA LYS A 211 8.44 -14.77 -1.48
C LYS A 211 9.04 -13.90 -2.58
N LEU A 212 9.61 -12.76 -2.22
CA LEU A 212 10.14 -11.77 -3.16
C LEU A 212 11.65 -11.94 -3.41
N ASN A 213 12.31 -12.81 -2.65
CA ASN A 213 13.71 -13.17 -2.83
C ASN A 213 13.89 -14.68 -2.97
N PRO A 214 13.43 -15.30 -4.07
CA PRO A 214 13.48 -16.75 -4.27
C PRO A 214 14.91 -17.28 -4.42
N LEU A 215 15.89 -16.42 -4.64
CA LEU A 215 17.30 -16.75 -4.77
C LEU A 215 18.13 -15.87 -3.81
N PRO A 216 18.31 -16.30 -2.55
CA PRO A 216 18.94 -15.50 -1.50
C PRO A 216 20.37 -15.03 -1.82
N ASP A 217 21.08 -15.78 -2.67
CA ASP A 217 22.45 -15.43 -3.10
C ASP A 217 22.51 -14.39 -4.24
N THR A 218 21.38 -14.01 -4.81
CA THR A 218 21.31 -12.95 -5.81
C THR A 218 20.88 -11.63 -5.14
N GLN A 219 21.68 -10.59 -5.29
CA GLN A 219 21.27 -9.23 -4.90
C GLN A 219 20.12 -8.79 -5.84
N SER A 220 18.89 -9.08 -5.43
CA SER A 220 17.75 -8.52 -6.15
C SER A 220 17.56 -7.05 -5.74
N SER A 221 17.11 -6.21 -6.67
CA SER A 221 16.75 -4.82 -6.37
C SER A 221 15.66 -4.71 -5.28
N ALA A 222 14.89 -5.78 -5.06
CA ALA A 222 13.90 -5.84 -3.99
C ALA A 222 14.53 -5.87 -2.59
N THR A 223 15.76 -6.37 -2.45
CA THR A 223 16.49 -6.51 -1.18
C THR A 223 17.64 -5.52 -1.04
N ASN A 224 17.84 -4.64 -2.04
CA ASN A 224 18.92 -3.65 -2.05
C ASN A 224 18.35 -2.24 -1.81
N CYS A 225 18.60 -1.68 -0.63
CA CYS A 225 18.17 -0.31 -0.30
C CYS A 225 18.97 0.77 -1.09
N ASP A 226 20.09 0.43 -1.74
CA ASP A 226 20.85 1.38 -2.57
C ASP A 226 20.07 1.83 -3.82
N THR A 227 19.06 1.08 -4.23
CA THR A 227 18.16 1.46 -5.33
C THR A 227 17.07 2.45 -4.90
N ILE A 228 16.92 2.70 -3.60
CA ILE A 228 15.95 3.64 -3.04
C ILE A 228 16.65 4.99 -2.81
N PRO A 229 16.16 6.12 -3.31
CA PRO A 229 16.77 7.44 -3.07
C PRO A 229 17.04 7.76 -1.60
N MET A 230 16.13 7.39 -0.68
CA MET A 230 16.35 7.56 0.75
C MET A 230 17.31 6.54 1.38
N ARG A 231 17.88 5.60 0.60
CA ARG A 231 18.89 4.63 1.02
C ARG A 231 18.52 3.77 2.23
N ARG A 232 17.25 3.54 2.41
CA ARG A 232 16.70 2.66 3.46
C ARG A 232 15.35 2.08 3.06
N PHE A 233 14.95 1.04 3.73
CA PHE A 233 13.59 0.50 3.64
C PHE A 233 12.60 1.34 4.45
N GLY A 234 11.33 1.22 4.09
CA GLY A 234 10.22 1.79 4.84
C GLY A 234 10.05 1.10 6.19
N GLN A 235 9.62 1.87 7.20
CA GLN A 235 9.24 1.39 8.51
C GLN A 235 7.72 1.35 8.62
N MET A 236 7.17 0.35 9.32
CA MET A 236 5.73 0.17 9.45
C MET A 236 4.97 1.43 9.92
N PRO A 237 5.46 2.20 10.91
CA PRO A 237 4.81 3.45 11.30
C PRO A 237 4.68 4.48 10.16
N GLU A 238 5.60 4.52 9.19
CA GLU A 238 5.52 5.46 8.06
C GLU A 238 4.32 5.15 7.15
N LEU A 239 4.02 3.88 6.93
CA LEU A 239 2.86 3.45 6.17
C LEU A 239 1.57 3.58 7.00
N THR A 240 1.58 3.10 8.24
CA THR A 240 0.38 3.07 9.07
C THR A 240 -0.06 4.45 9.53
N ASN A 241 0.85 5.42 9.70
CA ASN A 241 0.53 6.81 9.95
C ASN A 241 -0.24 7.43 8.76
N LEU A 242 0.20 7.19 7.52
CA LEU A 242 -0.54 7.66 6.35
C LEU A 242 -1.94 7.02 6.28
N ILE A 243 -2.05 5.73 6.52
CA ILE A 243 -3.35 5.03 6.52
C ILE A 243 -4.25 5.59 7.63
N THR A 244 -3.73 5.83 8.82
CA THR A 244 -4.45 6.45 9.94
C THR A 244 -4.97 7.84 9.56
N PHE A 245 -4.13 8.66 8.93
CA PHE A 245 -4.53 9.97 8.42
C PHE A 245 -5.67 9.87 7.41
N LEU A 246 -5.55 8.98 6.42
CA LEU A 246 -6.56 8.79 5.36
C LEU A 246 -7.92 8.30 5.89
N LEU A 247 -7.94 7.59 7.02
CA LEU A 247 -9.17 7.11 7.68
C LEU A 247 -9.74 8.10 8.68
N SER A 248 -8.95 9.07 9.14
CA SER A 248 -9.39 10.08 10.10
C SER A 248 -10.29 11.13 9.46
N ASP A 249 -10.97 11.89 10.30
CA ASP A 249 -11.77 13.04 9.87
C ASP A 249 -10.91 14.26 9.52
N GLY A 250 -9.58 14.20 9.79
CA GLY A 250 -8.63 15.27 9.50
C GLY A 250 -8.32 15.47 8.01
N CYS A 251 -8.83 14.61 7.13
CA CYS A 251 -8.59 14.70 5.68
C CYS A 251 -9.87 14.60 4.83
N ASP A 252 -10.97 15.15 5.31
CA ASP A 252 -12.30 15.02 4.68
C ASP A 252 -12.39 15.59 3.26
N PHE A 253 -11.46 16.44 2.87
CA PHE A 253 -11.38 16.98 1.51
C PHE A 253 -10.39 16.26 0.59
N LEU A 254 -9.85 15.10 1.05
CA LEU A 254 -8.88 14.31 0.29
C LEU A 254 -9.52 13.01 -0.19
N THR A 255 -9.71 12.87 -1.50
CA THR A 255 -10.26 11.68 -2.16
C THR A 255 -9.66 11.51 -3.56
N GLY A 256 -9.68 10.28 -4.08
CA GLY A 256 -9.18 9.93 -5.42
C GLY A 256 -7.66 9.87 -5.54
N GLN A 257 -6.91 9.95 -4.42
CA GLN A 257 -5.45 10.02 -4.46
C GLN A 257 -4.81 8.65 -4.24
N THR A 258 -3.72 8.39 -4.95
CA THR A 258 -2.78 7.31 -4.67
C THR A 258 -1.46 7.93 -4.23
N ILE A 259 -1.06 7.66 -2.99
CA ILE A 259 0.10 8.31 -2.35
C ILE A 259 1.22 7.31 -2.21
N ALA A 260 2.38 7.60 -2.82
CA ALA A 260 3.58 6.79 -2.69
C ALA A 260 4.19 6.93 -1.28
N VAL A 261 4.59 5.79 -0.71
CA VAL A 261 5.37 5.70 0.53
C VAL A 261 6.52 4.74 0.23
N ASP A 262 7.53 5.21 -0.50
CA ASP A 262 8.55 4.33 -1.11
C ASP A 262 9.97 4.89 -1.08
N GLY A 263 10.19 5.97 -0.35
CA GLY A 263 11.49 6.63 -0.29
C GLY A 263 11.95 7.22 -1.64
N GLY A 264 11.01 7.46 -2.55
CA GLY A 264 11.28 7.97 -3.91
C GLY A 264 11.67 6.89 -4.93
N GLN A 265 11.55 5.59 -4.59
CA GLN A 265 12.00 4.49 -5.44
C GLN A 265 11.39 4.54 -6.85
N HIS A 266 10.09 4.78 -6.97
CA HIS A 266 9.42 4.78 -8.28
C HIS A 266 9.84 5.95 -9.18
N LEU A 267 10.39 7.02 -8.61
CA LEU A 267 10.91 8.17 -9.36
C LEU A 267 12.31 7.90 -9.91
N ALA A 268 13.09 7.07 -9.23
CA ALA A 268 14.44 6.73 -9.63
C ALA A 268 14.51 5.60 -10.68
N ALA A 269 13.64 4.59 -10.56
CA ALA A 269 13.76 3.35 -11.31
C ALA A 269 13.60 3.46 -12.84
N PRO A 270 12.70 4.26 -13.43
CA PRO A 270 12.62 4.44 -14.88
C PRO A 270 13.28 5.74 -15.38
N SER A 271 13.89 6.54 -14.53
CA SER A 271 14.47 7.84 -14.89
C SER A 271 15.74 7.68 -15.75
N THR A 272 15.82 8.42 -16.85
CA THR A 272 16.99 8.44 -17.75
C THR A 272 18.30 8.74 -17.02
N PHE A 273 18.23 9.49 -15.92
CA PHE A 273 19.40 9.92 -15.15
C PHE A 273 19.45 9.29 -13.75
N ALA A 274 18.71 8.17 -13.52
CA ALA A 274 18.67 7.53 -12.21
C ALA A 274 20.05 7.13 -11.67
N ASP A 275 20.95 6.70 -12.56
CA ASP A 275 22.33 6.31 -12.18
C ASP A 275 23.14 7.45 -11.59
N LEU A 276 22.81 8.72 -11.93
CA LEU A 276 23.51 9.90 -11.39
C LEU A 276 23.26 10.09 -9.88
N THR A 277 22.26 9.44 -9.30
CA THR A 277 22.04 9.41 -7.84
C THR A 277 23.20 8.77 -7.07
N ASN A 278 24.06 8.02 -7.77
CA ASN A 278 25.24 7.36 -7.19
C ASN A 278 26.51 8.22 -7.23
N LEU A 279 26.49 9.39 -7.87
CA LEU A 279 27.65 10.26 -7.98
C LEU A 279 28.05 10.88 -6.63
N THR A 280 29.36 10.85 -6.35
CA THR A 280 29.92 11.55 -5.21
C THR A 280 29.93 13.08 -5.43
N PRO A 281 30.10 13.90 -4.37
CA PRO A 281 30.26 15.35 -4.53
C PRO A 281 31.35 15.76 -5.49
N ASP A 282 32.53 15.06 -5.49
CA ASP A 282 33.63 15.34 -6.38
C ASP A 282 33.31 15.03 -7.85
N GLN A 283 32.58 13.93 -8.09
CA GLN A 283 32.08 13.58 -9.42
C GLN A 283 31.09 14.62 -9.94
N TRP A 284 30.22 15.13 -9.07
CA TRP A 284 29.31 16.22 -9.42
C TRP A 284 30.04 17.50 -9.75
N GLN A 285 31.15 17.83 -9.03
CA GLN A 285 31.98 18.99 -9.35
C GLN A 285 32.62 18.81 -10.72
N ALA A 286 33.22 17.66 -10.97
CA ALA A 286 33.82 17.36 -12.28
C ALA A 286 32.83 17.45 -13.44
N ALA A 287 31.58 16.99 -13.22
CA ALA A 287 30.50 17.09 -14.22
C ALA A 287 30.12 18.57 -14.50
N ARG A 288 30.05 19.42 -13.47
CA ARG A 288 29.79 20.87 -13.63
C ARG A 288 30.89 21.53 -14.44
N ASP A 289 32.15 21.27 -14.07
CA ASP A 289 33.31 21.86 -14.76
C ASP A 289 33.33 21.47 -16.25
N ALA A 290 33.03 20.22 -16.57
CA ALA A 290 32.93 19.73 -17.94
C ALA A 290 31.80 20.42 -18.74
N ILE A 291 30.64 20.62 -18.12
CA ILE A 291 29.49 21.33 -18.75
C ILE A 291 29.83 22.81 -19.01
N GLU A 292 30.49 23.49 -18.05
CA GLU A 292 30.94 24.88 -18.21
C GLU A 292 31.95 25.03 -19.33
N ALA A 293 32.94 24.14 -19.37
CA ALA A 293 33.95 24.11 -20.44
C ALA A 293 33.31 23.90 -21.84
N SER A 294 32.38 22.98 -21.95
CA SER A 294 31.64 22.72 -23.18
C SER A 294 30.80 23.93 -23.62
N THR A 295 30.13 24.57 -22.66
CA THR A 295 29.34 25.78 -22.92
C THR A 295 30.20 26.95 -23.37
N ALA A 296 31.39 27.15 -22.77
CA ALA A 296 32.32 28.18 -23.16
C ALA A 296 32.86 27.98 -24.61
N LYS A 297 33.20 26.72 -24.97
CA LYS A 297 33.58 26.36 -26.36
C LYS A 297 32.48 26.68 -27.37
N SER A 298 31.24 26.32 -27.06
CA SER A 298 30.09 26.60 -27.94
C SER A 298 29.84 28.10 -28.14
N LYS A 299 29.96 28.91 -27.08
CA LYS A 299 29.86 30.38 -27.15
C LYS A 299 30.99 31.04 -27.93
N ALA A 300 32.20 30.49 -27.82
CA ALA A 300 33.36 31.00 -28.58
C ALA A 300 33.21 30.73 -30.08
N ALA A 301 32.75 29.55 -30.45
CA ALA A 301 32.45 29.17 -31.86
C ALA A 301 31.35 30.04 -32.50
N GLN A 302 30.32 30.41 -31.74
CA GLN A 302 29.24 31.31 -32.22
C GLN A 302 29.69 32.75 -32.42
N LYS A 303 30.79 33.21 -31.85
CA LYS A 303 31.31 34.58 -32.03
C LYS A 303 32.29 34.68 -33.21
N GLN A 304 32.71 33.56 -33.80
CA GLN A 304 33.66 33.51 -34.92
C GLN A 304 33.02 33.20 -36.30
N GLY A 305 31.71 32.94 -36.32
CA GLY A 305 30.89 32.79 -37.52
C GLY A 305 29.81 33.90 -37.62
#